data_b9f136e9c44853c09762ae923ec9a34e
#
_entry.id   b9f136e9c44853c09762ae923ec9a34e
#
_cell.length_a   1.000
_cell.length_b   1.000
_cell.length_c   1.000
_cell.angle_alpha   90.00
_cell.angle_beta   90.00
_cell.angle_gamma   90.00
#
_symmetry.space_group_name_H-M   'P 1'
#
loop_
_entity.id
_entity.type
_entity.pdbx_description
1 polymer ?
#
loop_
_entity_poly.entity_id
_entity_poly.type
_entity_poly.pdbx_seq_one_letter_code
_entity_poly.pdbx_strand_id
1 'polypeptide(L)'
;MENILLQPCYFSPIAQYAAILQSKHVCFELADHFQKQTYRTRCYIYSPNGKQLLNVPIQHAKNGKKTKTKDVKIDYQTAPWQKIHLKSLQAGYRSSPFYEYYEDDLTAIFEKKHHYLFDLHLDVHEFVMEALEEKCEFTKAIHKSAIISSSSKIGTGA
;
A
#
# COMPACT_ATOMS: atom_id res chain seq x y z
N MET A 1 -4.75 3.32 21.03
CA MET A 1 -3.41 3.77 20.60
C MET A 1 -3.55 5.14 19.97
N GLU A 2 -2.67 6.06 20.29
CA GLU A 2 -2.79 7.41 19.74
C GLU A 2 -2.10 7.53 18.38
N ASN A 3 -0.88 7.06 18.26
CA ASN A 3 -0.09 7.12 17.02
C ASN A 3 0.59 5.78 16.75
N ILE A 4 0.65 5.39 15.48
CA ILE A 4 1.36 4.19 15.03
C ILE A 4 2.32 4.50 13.88
N LEU A 5 3.43 3.79 13.84
CA LEU A 5 4.39 3.80 12.74
C LEU A 5 4.21 2.52 11.93
N LEU A 6 3.94 2.67 10.63
CA LEU A 6 3.69 1.56 9.73
C LEU A 6 4.52 1.66 8.46
N GLN A 7 4.86 0.51 7.91
CA GLN A 7 5.38 0.44 6.56
C GLN A 7 4.23 0.45 5.55
N PRO A 8 4.31 1.26 4.48
CA PRO A 8 3.27 1.27 3.47
C PRO A 8 3.26 -0.06 2.72
N CYS A 9 2.06 -0.57 2.44
CA CYS A 9 1.85 -1.83 1.76
C CYS A 9 0.90 -1.67 0.57
N TYR A 10 1.04 -2.58 -0.39
CA TYR A 10 0.11 -2.75 -1.48
C TYR A 10 -1.05 -3.63 -1.01
N PHE A 11 -2.24 -3.08 -0.89
CA PHE A 11 -3.38 -3.70 -0.20
C PHE A 11 -2.93 -4.38 1.10
N SER A 12 -2.79 -3.57 2.14
CA SER A 12 -2.27 -4.01 3.43
C SER A 12 -3.02 -5.21 4.00
N PRO A 13 -2.38 -6.05 4.80
CA PRO A 13 -3.09 -7.09 5.55
C PRO A 13 -4.19 -6.52 6.42
N ILE A 14 -5.25 -7.29 6.65
CA ILE A 14 -6.40 -6.88 7.48
C ILE A 14 -5.96 -6.43 8.88
N ALA A 15 -4.96 -7.11 9.46
CA ALA A 15 -4.41 -6.74 10.76
C ALA A 15 -3.83 -5.30 10.77
N GLN A 16 -3.24 -4.85 9.68
CA GLN A 16 -2.74 -3.49 9.55
C GLN A 16 -3.88 -2.47 9.48
N TYR A 17 -4.93 -2.73 8.73
CA TYR A 17 -6.12 -1.87 8.72
C TYR A 17 -6.80 -1.82 10.09
N ALA A 18 -6.90 -2.93 10.79
CA ALA A 18 -7.43 -2.98 12.15
C ALA A 18 -6.63 -2.08 13.11
N ALA A 19 -5.29 -2.08 12.99
CA ALA A 19 -4.43 -1.20 13.77
C ALA A 19 -4.61 0.29 13.39
N ILE A 20 -4.76 0.58 12.10
CA ILE A 20 -5.04 1.94 11.60
C ILE A 20 -6.34 2.48 12.19
N LEU A 21 -7.40 1.69 12.17
CA LEU A 21 -8.72 2.10 12.67
C LEU A 21 -8.73 2.35 14.18
N GLN A 22 -7.83 1.75 14.93
CA GLN A 22 -7.68 1.96 16.37
C GLN A 22 -6.76 3.12 16.72
N SER A 23 -6.08 3.71 15.74
CA SER A 23 -5.14 4.81 15.95
C SER A 23 -5.76 6.15 15.59
N LYS A 24 -5.28 7.22 16.22
CA LYS A 24 -5.65 8.58 15.85
C LYS A 24 -4.83 9.11 14.68
N HIS A 25 -3.59 8.63 14.57
CA HIS A 25 -2.66 9.10 13.56
C HIS A 25 -1.73 7.99 13.12
N VAL A 26 -1.52 7.89 11.81
CA VAL A 26 -0.61 6.94 11.18
C VAL A 26 0.61 7.68 10.63
N CYS A 27 1.80 7.17 10.93
CA CYS A 27 3.04 7.61 10.30
C CYS A 27 3.54 6.49 9.37
N PHE A 28 3.64 6.77 8.08
CA PHE A 28 4.24 5.83 7.12
C PHE A 28 5.74 6.01 7.06
N GLU A 29 6.48 4.94 7.30
CA GLU A 29 7.93 4.92 7.23
C GLU A 29 8.42 4.79 5.79
N LEU A 30 9.15 5.81 5.32
CA LEU A 30 9.69 5.87 3.97
C LEU A 30 11.22 5.99 3.93
N ALA A 31 11.86 6.15 5.09
CA ALA A 31 13.29 6.34 5.21
C ALA A 31 14.08 5.04 5.30
N ASP A 32 13.41 3.90 5.47
CA ASP A 32 14.03 2.58 5.52
C ASP A 32 14.45 2.08 4.13
N HIS A 33 15.29 1.07 4.11
CA HIS A 33 15.65 0.39 2.88
C HIS A 33 14.52 -0.53 2.42
N PHE A 34 14.20 -0.44 1.13
CA PHE A 34 13.20 -1.29 0.51
C PHE A 34 13.62 -2.77 0.59
N GLN A 35 12.69 -3.62 1.00
CA GLN A 35 12.85 -5.06 1.02
C GLN A 35 11.96 -5.71 -0.04
N LYS A 36 12.59 -6.51 -0.91
CA LYS A 36 11.88 -7.27 -1.94
C LYS A 36 11.05 -8.39 -1.32
N GLN A 37 10.04 -8.83 -2.08
CA GLN A 37 9.21 -9.99 -1.73
C GLN A 37 8.44 -9.82 -0.40
N THR A 38 8.01 -8.61 -0.11
CA THR A 38 7.20 -8.26 1.04
C THR A 38 5.84 -7.71 0.62
N TYR A 39 4.96 -7.45 1.58
CA TYR A 39 3.66 -6.80 1.34
C TYR A 39 3.77 -5.37 0.79
N ARG A 40 4.97 -4.80 0.69
CA ARG A 40 5.19 -3.52 0.00
C ARG A 40 4.81 -3.58 -1.48
N THR A 41 5.04 -4.72 -2.15
CA THR A 41 4.71 -4.94 -3.57
C THR A 41 3.75 -6.08 -3.81
N ARG A 42 3.41 -6.86 -2.79
CA ARG A 42 2.64 -8.10 -2.92
C ARG A 42 1.38 -8.06 -2.08
N CYS A 43 0.31 -8.60 -2.65
CA CYS A 43 -0.86 -8.99 -1.88
C CYS A 43 -1.40 -10.32 -2.42
N TYR A 44 -2.19 -10.99 -1.59
CA TYR A 44 -2.88 -12.21 -1.98
C TYR A 44 -4.38 -11.95 -2.08
N ILE A 45 -4.99 -12.47 -3.12
CA ILE A 45 -6.43 -12.47 -3.32
C ILE A 45 -6.94 -13.89 -3.47
N TYR A 46 -8.24 -14.10 -3.26
CA TYR A 46 -8.91 -15.34 -3.63
C TYR A 46 -9.43 -15.23 -5.06
N SER A 47 -8.93 -16.10 -5.93
CA SER A 47 -9.43 -16.26 -7.29
C SER A 47 -10.31 -17.51 -7.40
N PRO A 48 -11.04 -17.70 -8.52
CA PRO A 48 -11.79 -18.95 -8.75
C PRO A 48 -10.93 -20.21 -8.64
N ASN A 49 -9.62 -20.10 -8.88
CA ASN A 49 -8.65 -21.19 -8.84
C ASN A 49 -7.89 -21.28 -7.51
N GLY A 50 -8.30 -20.54 -6.49
CA GLY A 50 -7.67 -20.51 -5.18
C GLY A 50 -6.87 -19.23 -4.90
N LYS A 51 -5.93 -19.29 -3.97
CA LYS A 51 -5.09 -18.17 -3.56
C LYS A 51 -4.18 -17.70 -4.70
N GLN A 52 -4.26 -16.43 -5.05
CA GLN A 52 -3.47 -15.82 -6.11
C GLN A 52 -2.60 -14.69 -5.57
N LEU A 53 -1.33 -14.66 -5.97
CA LEU A 53 -0.40 -13.58 -5.67
C LEU A 53 -0.52 -12.47 -6.73
N LEU A 54 -0.71 -11.23 -6.29
CA LEU A 54 -0.54 -10.03 -7.10
C LEU A 54 0.76 -9.34 -6.70
N ASN A 55 1.63 -9.09 -7.66
CA ASN A 55 2.90 -8.43 -7.43
C ASN A 55 3.08 -7.21 -8.34
N VAL A 56 3.40 -6.08 -7.74
CA VAL A 56 3.74 -4.84 -8.45
C VAL A 56 5.22 -4.88 -8.81
N PRO A 57 5.59 -4.87 -10.10
CA PRO A 57 6.98 -4.85 -10.50
C PRO A 57 7.60 -3.48 -10.21
N ILE A 58 8.84 -3.48 -9.77
CA ILE A 58 9.60 -2.28 -9.46
C ILE A 58 10.87 -2.20 -10.31
N GLN A 59 11.34 -0.96 -10.55
CA GLN A 59 12.62 -0.73 -11.21
C GLN A 59 13.75 -1.12 -10.25
N HIS A 60 14.75 -1.85 -10.78
CA HIS A 60 15.92 -2.21 -10.01
C HIS A 60 16.87 -1.01 -9.86
N ALA A 61 17.46 -0.86 -8.68
CA ALA A 61 18.48 0.14 -8.46
C ALA A 61 19.71 -0.12 -9.34
N LYS A 62 20.19 0.93 -9.98
CA LYS A 62 21.47 0.87 -10.69
C LYS A 62 22.61 0.64 -9.68
N ASN A 63 23.59 -0.18 -10.07
CA ASN A 63 24.82 -0.45 -9.31
C ASN A 63 24.64 -1.17 -7.96
N GLY A 64 23.59 -1.99 -7.78
CA GLY A 64 23.42 -2.82 -6.58
C GLY A 64 23.20 -2.05 -5.28
N LYS A 65 23.01 -0.73 -5.33
CA LYS A 65 22.74 0.09 -4.14
C LYS A 65 21.35 -0.20 -3.57
N LYS A 66 21.25 -0.22 -2.25
CA LYS A 66 19.95 -0.31 -1.56
C LYS A 66 19.15 0.97 -1.80
N THR A 67 17.91 0.83 -2.24
CA THR A 67 16.99 1.96 -2.49
C THR A 67 16.13 2.17 -1.24
N LYS A 68 15.96 3.42 -0.85
CA LYS A 68 14.99 3.76 0.21
C LYS A 68 13.57 3.60 -0.29
N THR A 69 12.65 3.25 0.60
CA THR A 69 11.23 3.04 0.25
C THR A 69 10.63 4.25 -0.48
N LYS A 70 10.98 5.47 -0.09
CA LYS A 70 10.51 6.70 -0.74
C LYS A 70 10.93 6.85 -2.22
N ASP A 71 12.03 6.21 -2.63
CA ASP A 71 12.66 6.37 -3.94
C ASP A 71 12.37 5.21 -4.89
N VAL A 72 11.62 4.20 -4.45
CA VAL A 72 11.26 3.03 -5.27
C VAL A 72 10.27 3.43 -6.35
N LYS A 73 10.63 3.16 -7.60
CA LYS A 73 9.82 3.44 -8.79
C LYS A 73 9.17 2.17 -9.32
N ILE A 74 7.96 2.30 -9.83
CA ILE A 74 7.23 1.20 -10.46
C ILE A 74 7.76 0.96 -11.86
N ASP A 75 7.86 -0.32 -12.24
CA ASP A 75 8.19 -0.74 -13.59
C ASP A 75 6.92 -1.04 -14.39
N TYR A 76 6.74 -0.31 -15.50
CA TYR A 76 5.62 -0.48 -16.42
C TYR A 76 6.01 -1.19 -17.73
N GLN A 77 7.28 -1.54 -17.89
CA GLN A 77 7.80 -2.10 -19.15
C GLN A 77 7.86 -3.61 -19.15
N THR A 78 8.22 -4.21 -18.02
CA THR A 78 8.43 -5.66 -17.91
C THR A 78 7.14 -6.46 -18.10
N ALA A 79 6.02 -5.98 -17.57
CA ALA A 79 4.72 -6.65 -17.68
C ALA A 79 3.56 -5.66 -17.58
N PRO A 80 2.41 -5.94 -18.22
CA PRO A 80 1.20 -5.13 -18.10
C PRO A 80 0.47 -5.45 -16.78
N TRP A 81 1.16 -5.29 -15.67
CA TRP A 81 0.72 -5.69 -14.33
C TRP A 81 -0.63 -5.05 -13.92
N GLN A 82 -0.86 -3.79 -14.32
CA GLN A 82 -2.11 -3.09 -14.01
C GLN A 82 -3.32 -3.83 -14.58
N LYS A 83 -3.24 -4.23 -15.85
CA LYS A 83 -4.31 -4.99 -16.51
C LYS A 83 -4.49 -6.38 -15.89
N ILE A 84 -3.38 -7.04 -15.55
CA ILE A 84 -3.39 -8.36 -14.91
C ILE A 84 -4.08 -8.28 -13.55
N HIS A 85 -3.70 -7.30 -12.72
CA HIS A 85 -4.29 -7.13 -11.38
C HIS A 85 -5.79 -6.79 -11.48
N LEU A 86 -6.17 -5.85 -12.34
CA LEU A 86 -7.58 -5.48 -12.51
C LEU A 86 -8.42 -6.68 -12.97
N LYS A 87 -7.96 -7.43 -13.97
CA LYS A 87 -8.64 -8.63 -14.43
C LYS A 87 -8.75 -9.71 -13.35
N SER A 88 -7.72 -9.87 -12.53
CA SER A 88 -7.70 -10.82 -11.41
C SER A 88 -8.73 -10.45 -10.35
N LEU A 89 -8.84 -9.16 -10.02
CA LEU A 89 -9.85 -8.65 -9.09
C LEU A 89 -11.27 -8.82 -9.65
N GLN A 90 -11.47 -8.53 -10.93
CA GLN A 90 -12.75 -8.76 -11.61
C GLN A 90 -13.14 -10.24 -11.57
N ALA A 91 -12.23 -11.14 -11.92
CA ALA A 91 -12.50 -12.58 -11.92
C ALA A 91 -12.81 -13.13 -10.52
N GLY A 92 -12.12 -12.62 -9.48
CA GLY A 92 -12.31 -13.07 -8.11
C GLY A 92 -13.55 -12.52 -7.41
N TYR A 93 -13.96 -11.30 -7.74
CA TYR A 93 -14.96 -10.56 -6.95
C TYR A 93 -16.19 -10.09 -7.72
N ARG A 94 -16.26 -10.27 -9.02
CA ARG A 94 -17.39 -9.81 -9.87
C ARG A 94 -18.75 -10.33 -9.43
N SER A 95 -18.80 -11.51 -8.86
CA SER A 95 -20.03 -12.11 -8.31
C SER A 95 -20.39 -11.57 -6.92
N SER A 96 -19.53 -10.79 -6.29
CA SER A 96 -19.82 -10.13 -5.02
C SER A 96 -20.83 -8.99 -5.23
N PRO A 97 -21.89 -8.87 -4.41
CA PRO A 97 -22.90 -7.83 -4.56
C PRO A 97 -22.37 -6.40 -4.53
N PHE A 98 -21.25 -6.18 -3.85
CA PHE A 98 -20.67 -4.84 -3.66
C PHE A 98 -19.54 -4.52 -4.64
N TYR A 99 -19.05 -5.48 -5.43
CA TYR A 99 -17.94 -5.25 -6.34
C TYR A 99 -18.26 -4.18 -7.39
N GLU A 100 -19.44 -4.23 -7.98
CA GLU A 100 -19.92 -3.26 -8.97
C GLU A 100 -19.88 -1.81 -8.44
N TYR A 101 -20.14 -1.65 -7.14
CA TYR A 101 -20.07 -0.35 -6.47
C TYR A 101 -18.66 0.23 -6.41
N TYR A 102 -17.63 -0.62 -6.29
CA TYR A 102 -16.22 -0.21 -6.17
C TYR A 102 -15.42 -0.32 -7.46
N GLU A 103 -15.99 -0.90 -8.52
CA GLU A 103 -15.28 -1.21 -9.76
C GLU A 103 -14.69 0.03 -10.44
N ASP A 104 -15.43 1.13 -10.48
CA ASP A 104 -14.98 2.36 -11.13
C ASP A 104 -13.77 2.97 -10.40
N ASP A 105 -13.78 2.99 -9.07
CA ASP A 105 -12.69 3.52 -8.27
C ASP A 105 -11.42 2.65 -8.38
N LEU A 106 -11.58 1.33 -8.38
CA LEU A 106 -10.48 0.39 -8.62
C LEU A 106 -9.90 0.58 -10.02
N THR A 107 -10.73 0.68 -11.02
CA THR A 107 -10.31 0.90 -12.41
C THR A 107 -9.50 2.18 -12.53
N ALA A 108 -9.94 3.26 -11.91
CA ALA A 108 -9.21 4.54 -11.91
C ALA A 108 -7.80 4.41 -11.32
N ILE A 109 -7.63 3.66 -10.23
CA ILE A 109 -6.31 3.40 -9.63
C ILE A 109 -5.40 2.66 -10.62
N PHE A 110 -5.90 1.62 -11.30
CA PHE A 110 -5.12 0.79 -12.22
C PHE A 110 -4.92 1.41 -13.60
N GLU A 111 -5.69 2.41 -13.99
CA GLU A 111 -5.46 3.17 -15.22
C GLU A 111 -4.43 4.28 -15.04
N LYS A 112 -4.25 4.78 -13.81
CA LYS A 112 -3.28 5.81 -13.48
C LYS A 112 -1.87 5.24 -13.44
N LYS A 113 -0.91 5.95 -14.04
CA LYS A 113 0.52 5.64 -13.90
C LYS A 113 1.10 6.37 -12.71
N HIS A 114 1.54 5.61 -11.72
CA HIS A 114 2.24 6.13 -10.55
C HIS A 114 3.75 6.07 -10.78
N HIS A 115 4.46 7.15 -10.52
CA HIS A 115 5.91 7.19 -10.68
C HIS A 115 6.61 6.43 -9.55
N TYR A 116 6.25 6.72 -8.30
CA TYR A 116 6.77 6.04 -7.12
C TYR A 116 5.78 5.00 -6.59
N LEU A 117 6.34 3.93 -6.04
CA LEU A 117 5.54 2.88 -5.40
C LEU A 117 4.65 3.43 -4.28
N PHE A 118 5.16 4.38 -3.50
CA PHE A 118 4.40 4.98 -2.41
C PHE A 118 3.17 5.76 -2.88
N ASP A 119 3.21 6.37 -4.05
CA ASP A 119 2.03 7.05 -4.62
C ASP A 119 0.90 6.05 -4.88
N LEU A 120 1.22 4.85 -5.37
CA LEU A 120 0.26 3.75 -5.50
C LEU A 120 -0.26 3.30 -4.13
N HIS A 121 0.63 3.17 -3.14
CA HIS A 121 0.22 2.81 -1.77
C HIS A 121 -0.80 3.80 -1.20
N LEU A 122 -0.61 5.09 -1.43
CA LEU A 122 -1.54 6.12 -0.97
C LEU A 122 -2.90 6.03 -1.64
N ASP A 123 -2.95 5.87 -2.96
CA ASP A 123 -4.21 5.76 -3.69
C ASP A 123 -5.00 4.51 -3.24
N VAL A 124 -4.31 3.38 -3.03
CA VAL A 124 -4.93 2.16 -2.51
C VAL A 124 -5.40 2.35 -1.06
N HIS A 125 -4.60 3.01 -0.23
CA HIS A 125 -4.96 3.32 1.16
C HIS A 125 -6.23 4.18 1.22
N GLU A 126 -6.28 5.26 0.46
CA GLU A 126 -7.45 6.15 0.39
C GLU A 126 -8.69 5.39 -0.09
N PHE A 127 -8.55 4.56 -1.12
CA PHE A 127 -9.64 3.71 -1.61
C PHE A 127 -10.21 2.80 -0.51
N VAL A 128 -9.34 2.11 0.24
CA VAL A 128 -9.77 1.21 1.32
C VAL A 128 -10.42 1.98 2.46
N MET A 129 -9.84 3.13 2.86
CA MET A 129 -10.41 3.95 3.94
C MET A 129 -11.78 4.52 3.56
N GLU A 130 -11.97 4.95 2.32
CA GLU A 130 -13.29 5.37 1.82
C GLU A 130 -14.29 4.21 1.81
N ALA A 131 -13.86 3.02 1.39
CA ALA A 131 -14.71 1.82 1.38
C ALA A 131 -15.12 1.39 2.80
N LEU A 132 -14.29 1.65 3.80
CA LEU A 132 -14.58 1.42 5.21
C LEU A 132 -15.38 2.57 5.86
N GLU A 133 -15.62 3.66 5.11
CA GLU A 133 -16.26 4.89 5.61
C GLU A 133 -15.54 5.53 6.80
N GLU A 134 -14.21 5.35 6.87
CA GLU A 134 -13.37 5.79 7.96
C GLU A 134 -12.31 6.79 7.50
N LYS A 135 -11.86 7.62 8.42
CA LYS A 135 -10.79 8.59 8.18
C LYS A 135 -9.71 8.46 9.25
N CYS A 136 -8.47 8.45 8.80
CA CYS A 136 -7.32 8.50 9.70
C CYS A 136 -6.30 9.48 9.13
N GLU A 137 -5.82 10.39 9.96
CA GLU A 137 -4.74 11.30 9.57
C GLU A 137 -3.43 10.53 9.45
N PHE A 138 -2.64 10.88 8.45
CA PHE A 138 -1.33 10.29 8.27
C PHE A 138 -0.24 11.31 7.98
N THR A 139 1.01 10.94 8.30
CA THR A 139 2.22 11.66 7.94
C THR A 139 3.23 10.73 7.29
N LYS A 140 4.27 11.31 6.71
CA LYS A 140 5.35 10.58 6.02
C LYS A 140 6.66 10.80 6.78
N ALA A 141 7.30 9.74 7.22
CA ALA A 141 8.65 9.80 7.78
C ALA A 141 9.68 9.57 6.67
N ILE A 142 10.15 10.66 6.05
CA ILE A 142 11.10 10.64 4.93
C ILE A 142 12.57 10.71 5.36
N HIS A 143 12.84 10.98 6.63
CA HIS A 143 14.17 11.01 7.23
C HIS A 143 14.19 10.24 8.55
N LYS A 144 15.33 9.66 8.91
CA LYS A 144 15.50 8.92 10.17
C LYS A 144 15.18 9.77 11.41
N SER A 145 15.47 11.06 11.37
CA SER A 145 15.15 12.01 12.44
C SER A 145 13.65 12.18 12.68
N ALA A 146 12.84 12.09 11.61
CA ALA A 146 11.39 12.16 11.72
C ALA A 146 10.79 10.92 12.40
N ILE A 147 11.41 9.75 12.22
CA ILE A 147 11.01 8.51 12.89
C ILE A 147 11.23 8.62 14.40
N ILE A 148 12.38 9.15 14.81
CA ILE A 148 12.71 9.36 16.23
C ILE A 148 11.72 10.33 16.89
N SER A 149 11.36 11.43 16.21
CA SER A 149 10.40 12.40 16.73
C SER A 149 8.97 11.83 16.84
N SER A 150 8.59 10.93 15.94
CA SER A 150 7.30 10.24 16.02
C SER A 150 7.28 9.19 17.14
N SER A 151 8.39 8.49 17.36
CA SER A 151 8.54 7.53 18.46
C SER A 151 8.54 8.21 19.83
N SER A 152 9.15 9.40 19.96
CA SER A 152 9.16 10.14 21.23
C SER A 152 7.78 10.70 21.61
N LYS A 153 6.92 10.97 20.64
CA LYS A 153 5.51 11.35 20.87
C LYS A 153 4.64 10.16 21.28
N ILE A 154 5.05 8.95 20.99
CA ILE A 154 4.37 7.71 21.40
C ILE A 154 4.65 7.38 22.88
N GLY A 155 5.77 7.86 23.43
CA GLY A 155 6.24 7.55 24.82
C GLY A 155 5.83 8.52 25.91
N THR A 156 5.14 9.64 25.61
CA THR A 156 4.79 10.69 26.59
C THR A 156 3.29 10.87 26.85
N GLY A 157 2.51 9.85 26.60
CA GLY A 157 1.09 9.81 27.00
C GLY A 157 0.90 8.94 28.23
N ALA A 158 1.38 9.42 29.36
CA ALA A 158 0.93 8.89 30.63
C ALA A 158 -0.39 9.56 31.01
#